data_b54f10480de5567d996121b5140c530a
#
_entry.id   b54f10480de5567d996121b5140c530a
#
_cell.length_a   1.000
_cell.length_b   1.000
_cell.length_c   1.000
_cell.angle_alpha   90.00
_cell.angle_beta   90.00
_cell.angle_gamma   90.00
#
_symmetry.space_group_name_H-M   'P 1'
#
loop_
_entity.id
_entity.type
_entity.pdbx_description
1 polymer ?
#
loop_
_entity_poly.entity_id
_entity_poly.type
_entity_poly.pdbx_seq_one_letter_code
_entity_poly.pdbx_strand_id
1 'polypeptide(L)'
;MTAEGEIRAVLERYERALNSGDADLVVSCYAADAVFMPTNLPTVTGAALRGWYAKFFEAIKMDVTFTIDEVVASGTVAYALTRSHGTQTVLANGAASPESNREVFIFGREDGAWKITRYLFNKPQ
;
A
#
# COMPACT_ATOMS: atom_id res chain seq x y z
N MET A 1 -3.22 16.28 15.59
CA MET A 1 -3.15 14.83 15.38
C MET A 1 -1.72 14.37 15.60
N THR A 2 -1.53 13.22 16.23
CA THR A 2 -0.20 12.65 16.45
C THR A 2 0.38 12.09 15.15
N ALA A 3 1.70 11.93 15.11
CA ALA A 3 2.34 11.28 13.95
C ALA A 3 1.77 9.88 13.71
N GLU A 4 1.56 9.08 14.78
CA GLU A 4 0.94 7.77 14.65
C GLU A 4 -0.45 7.88 14.02
N GLY A 5 -1.28 8.83 14.46
CA GLY A 5 -2.62 9.03 13.92
C GLY A 5 -2.60 9.42 12.45
N GLU A 6 -1.64 10.26 12.05
CA GLU A 6 -1.47 10.65 10.66
C GLU A 6 -1.05 9.47 9.78
N ILE A 7 -0.15 8.61 10.28
CA ILE A 7 0.29 7.42 9.55
C ILE A 7 -0.85 6.42 9.40
N ARG A 8 -1.64 6.22 10.46
CA ARG A 8 -2.83 5.37 10.37
C ARG A 8 -3.81 5.89 9.32
N ALA A 9 -3.95 7.21 9.22
CA ALA A 9 -4.82 7.82 8.20
C ALA A 9 -4.30 7.56 6.77
N VAL A 10 -2.99 7.60 6.55
CA VAL A 10 -2.40 7.25 5.25
C VAL A 10 -2.71 5.80 4.90
N LEU A 11 -2.56 4.88 5.85
CA LEU A 11 -2.83 3.46 5.63
C LEU A 11 -4.32 3.20 5.36
N GLU A 12 -5.22 3.91 6.04
CA GLU A 12 -6.65 3.80 5.77
C GLU A 12 -6.99 4.29 4.35
N ARG A 13 -6.35 5.38 3.91
CA ARG A 13 -6.52 5.89 2.54
C ARG A 13 -6.00 4.88 1.52
N TYR A 14 -4.86 4.28 1.80
CA TYR A 14 -4.28 3.26 0.92
C TYR A 14 -5.20 2.05 0.80
N GLU A 15 -5.78 1.58 1.91
CA GLU A 15 -6.74 0.48 1.90
C GLU A 15 -7.97 0.81 1.04
N ARG A 16 -8.55 2.01 1.22
CA ARG A 16 -9.68 2.44 0.40
C ARG A 16 -9.33 2.48 -1.07
N ALA A 17 -8.13 2.98 -1.38
CA ALA A 17 -7.66 3.08 -2.76
C ALA A 17 -7.52 1.72 -3.41
N LEU A 18 -6.95 0.75 -2.70
CA LEU A 18 -6.84 -0.62 -3.20
C LEU A 18 -8.22 -1.23 -3.47
N ASN A 19 -9.13 -1.10 -2.50
CA ASN A 19 -10.44 -1.72 -2.57
C ASN A 19 -11.37 -1.05 -3.59
N SER A 20 -11.12 0.22 -3.91
CA SER A 20 -11.89 0.93 -4.94
C SER A 20 -11.24 0.90 -6.32
N GLY A 21 -10.01 0.38 -6.43
CA GLY A 21 -9.29 0.37 -7.70
C GLY A 21 -8.92 1.77 -8.20
N ASP A 22 -8.60 2.68 -7.29
CA ASP A 22 -8.32 4.08 -7.59
C ASP A 22 -6.82 4.33 -7.60
N ALA A 23 -6.21 4.25 -8.78
CA ALA A 23 -4.76 4.42 -8.93
C ALA A 23 -4.29 5.82 -8.51
N ASP A 24 -5.08 6.86 -8.77
CA ASP A 24 -4.71 8.22 -8.37
C ASP A 24 -4.69 8.35 -6.84
N LEU A 25 -5.67 7.76 -6.18
CA LEU A 25 -5.72 7.79 -4.72
C LEU A 25 -4.56 6.99 -4.11
N VAL A 26 -4.22 5.83 -4.70
CA VAL A 26 -3.03 5.06 -4.28
C VAL A 26 -1.79 5.93 -4.33
N VAL A 27 -1.55 6.58 -5.47
CA VAL A 27 -0.34 7.38 -5.67
C VAL A 27 -0.30 8.58 -4.72
N SER A 28 -1.46 9.10 -4.33
CA SER A 28 -1.52 10.19 -3.34
C SER A 28 -0.94 9.81 -1.99
N CYS A 29 -0.83 8.51 -1.70
CA CYS A 29 -0.24 8.01 -0.45
C CYS A 29 1.28 7.87 -0.52
N TYR A 30 1.86 7.90 -1.73
CA TYR A 30 3.29 7.68 -1.94
C TYR A 30 4.05 8.99 -2.12
N ALA A 31 5.30 9.00 -1.65
CA ALA A 31 6.24 10.06 -1.96
C ALA A 31 6.65 9.98 -3.44
N ALA A 32 7.13 11.11 -3.99
CA ALA A 32 7.50 11.18 -5.39
C ALA A 32 8.63 10.19 -5.77
N ASP A 33 9.54 9.90 -4.83
CA ASP A 33 10.67 8.99 -5.01
C ASP A 33 10.45 7.63 -4.36
N ALA A 34 9.21 7.24 -4.15
CA ALA A 34 8.88 6.00 -3.46
C ALA A 34 9.38 4.76 -4.19
N VAL A 35 9.64 3.70 -3.42
CA VAL A 35 10.04 2.39 -3.93
C VAL A 35 9.06 1.36 -3.41
N PHE A 36 8.47 0.59 -4.32
CA PHE A 36 7.52 -0.47 -4.02
C PHE A 36 8.10 -1.80 -4.49
N MET A 37 8.18 -2.77 -3.58
CA MET A 37 8.72 -4.10 -3.85
C MET A 37 7.64 -5.15 -3.63
N PRO A 38 6.79 -5.41 -4.63
CA PRO A 38 5.76 -6.43 -4.49
C PRO A 38 6.34 -7.84 -4.53
N THR A 39 5.67 -8.77 -3.86
CA THR A 39 6.07 -10.17 -3.82
C THR A 39 6.19 -10.74 -5.24
N ASN A 40 7.34 -11.37 -5.52
CA ASN A 40 7.62 -12.08 -6.77
C ASN A 40 7.48 -11.25 -8.06
N LEU A 41 7.55 -9.94 -7.93
CA LEU A 41 7.44 -9.02 -9.06
C LEU A 41 8.60 -8.02 -9.03
N PRO A 42 8.91 -7.40 -10.17
CA PRO A 42 9.98 -6.40 -10.20
C PRO A 42 9.66 -5.19 -9.31
N THR A 43 10.70 -4.55 -8.81
CA THR A 43 10.60 -3.31 -8.07
C THR A 43 10.04 -2.20 -8.95
N VAL A 44 9.15 -1.39 -8.39
CA VAL A 44 8.51 -0.26 -9.08
C VAL A 44 8.88 1.02 -8.35
N THR A 45 9.30 2.05 -9.07
CA THR A 45 9.76 3.29 -8.43
C THR A 45 9.08 4.53 -9.02
N GLY A 46 8.86 5.52 -8.15
CA GLY A 46 8.49 6.88 -8.50
C GLY A 46 7.35 6.99 -9.50
N ALA A 47 7.62 7.64 -10.62
CA ALA A 47 6.61 7.93 -11.63
C ALA A 47 5.98 6.68 -12.26
N ALA A 48 6.62 5.51 -12.16
CA ALA A 48 6.07 4.27 -12.71
C ALA A 48 4.95 3.67 -11.86
N LEU A 49 4.80 4.11 -10.60
CA LEU A 49 3.82 3.55 -9.67
C LEU A 49 2.39 3.69 -10.20
N ARG A 50 2.02 4.85 -10.69
CA ARG A 50 0.64 5.07 -11.14
C ARG A 50 0.23 4.10 -12.25
N GLY A 51 1.08 3.95 -13.25
CA GLY A 51 0.81 3.03 -14.36
C GLY A 51 0.76 1.58 -13.90
N TRP A 52 1.62 1.21 -12.95
CA TRP A 52 1.63 -0.14 -12.41
C TRP A 52 0.30 -0.46 -11.70
N TYR A 53 -0.16 0.45 -10.82
CA TYR A 53 -1.43 0.23 -10.11
C TYR A 53 -2.62 0.28 -11.07
N ALA A 54 -2.61 1.18 -12.05
CA ALA A 54 -3.68 1.26 -13.04
C ALA A 54 -3.83 -0.07 -13.79
N LYS A 55 -2.72 -0.66 -14.23
CA LYS A 55 -2.74 -1.98 -14.90
C LYS A 55 -3.20 -3.08 -13.96
N PHE A 56 -2.72 -3.06 -12.71
CA PHE A 56 -3.12 -4.04 -11.71
C PHE A 56 -4.65 -4.03 -11.53
N PHE A 57 -5.24 -2.85 -11.40
CA PHE A 57 -6.69 -2.72 -11.18
C PHE A 57 -7.52 -3.06 -12.42
N GLU A 58 -6.93 -2.99 -13.61
CA GLU A 58 -7.61 -3.47 -14.82
C GLU A 58 -7.78 -4.99 -14.79
N ALA A 59 -6.89 -5.70 -14.12
CA ALA A 59 -6.87 -7.17 -14.09
C ALA A 59 -7.47 -7.75 -12.82
N ILE A 60 -7.33 -7.05 -11.68
CA ILE A 60 -7.61 -7.59 -10.34
C ILE A 60 -8.48 -6.61 -9.56
N LYS A 61 -9.53 -7.14 -8.93
CA LYS A 61 -10.30 -6.42 -7.92
C LYS A 61 -9.86 -6.89 -6.54
N MET A 62 -9.51 -5.95 -5.68
CA MET A 62 -9.11 -6.24 -4.30
C MET A 62 -10.25 -5.95 -3.33
N ASP A 63 -10.34 -6.79 -2.30
CA ASP A 63 -11.21 -6.57 -1.15
C ASP A 63 -10.44 -7.06 0.06
N VAL A 64 -9.63 -6.17 0.65
CA VAL A 64 -8.72 -6.52 1.74
C VAL A 64 -8.87 -5.57 2.92
N THR A 65 -8.54 -6.09 4.10
CA THR A 65 -8.48 -5.32 5.33
C THR A 65 -7.05 -5.40 5.88
N PHE A 66 -6.50 -4.24 6.24
CA PHE A 66 -5.21 -4.16 6.90
C PHE A 66 -5.38 -4.15 8.41
N THR A 67 -4.58 -4.94 9.09
CA THR A 67 -4.42 -4.87 10.54
C THR A 67 -3.06 -4.24 10.81
N ILE A 68 -3.05 -3.14 11.57
CA ILE A 68 -1.81 -2.43 11.91
C ILE A 68 -1.30 -2.98 13.23
N ASP A 69 -0.17 -3.69 13.18
CA ASP A 69 0.42 -4.31 14.36
C ASP A 69 1.33 -3.35 15.14
N GLU A 70 2.01 -2.45 14.46
CA GLU A 70 2.96 -1.55 15.08
C GLU A 70 3.16 -0.30 14.22
N VAL A 71 3.22 0.87 14.85
CA VAL A 71 3.62 2.12 14.20
C VAL A 71 4.67 2.77 15.09
N VAL A 72 5.82 3.10 14.51
CA VAL A 72 6.88 3.84 15.22
C VAL A 72 7.27 5.04 14.38
N ALA A 73 7.25 6.21 14.98
CA ALA A 73 7.65 7.45 14.32
C ALA A 73 8.75 8.13 15.13
N SER A 74 9.78 8.62 14.43
CA SER A 74 10.89 9.35 15.05
C SER A 74 11.37 10.43 14.07
N GLY A 75 11.19 11.70 14.45
CA GLY A 75 11.57 12.82 13.59
C GLY A 75 10.80 12.81 12.28
N THR A 76 11.51 12.67 11.17
CA THR A 76 10.95 12.70 9.82
C THR A 76 10.79 11.33 9.19
N VAL A 77 11.00 10.26 9.95
CA VAL A 77 10.90 8.88 9.45
C VAL A 77 9.97 8.10 10.36
N ALA A 78 9.20 7.21 9.77
CA ALA A 78 8.33 6.31 10.52
C ALA A 78 8.25 4.97 9.78
N TYR A 79 7.82 3.93 10.50
CA TYR A 79 7.49 2.66 9.87
C TYR A 79 6.21 2.10 10.47
N ALA A 80 5.57 1.21 9.72
CA ALA A 80 4.45 0.43 10.20
C ALA A 80 4.63 -1.02 9.79
N LEU A 81 4.30 -1.91 10.71
CA LEU A 81 4.18 -3.34 10.43
C LEU A 81 2.70 -3.67 10.37
N THR A 82 2.29 -4.30 9.29
CA THR A 82 0.88 -4.62 9.05
C THR A 82 0.72 -6.04 8.53
N ARG A 83 -0.50 -6.53 8.63
CA ARG A 83 -0.96 -7.75 7.97
C ARG A 83 -2.21 -7.39 7.18
N SER A 84 -2.39 -8.03 6.03
CA SER A 84 -3.64 -7.88 5.30
C SER A 84 -4.25 -9.23 4.99
N HIS A 85 -5.58 -9.25 4.87
CA HIS A 85 -6.31 -10.45 4.47
C HIS A 85 -7.58 -10.05 3.75
N GLY A 86 -8.07 -10.93 2.92
CA GLY A 86 -9.28 -10.70 2.15
C GLY A 86 -9.32 -11.56 0.92
N THR A 87 -9.77 -10.97 -0.17
CA THR A 87 -10.00 -11.66 -1.44
C THR A 87 -9.48 -10.85 -2.60
N GLN A 88 -8.91 -11.53 -3.58
CA GLN A 88 -8.67 -10.91 -4.89
C GLN A 88 -9.48 -11.64 -5.94
N THR A 89 -9.98 -10.89 -6.92
CA THR A 89 -10.79 -11.44 -8.00
C THR A 89 -10.15 -11.09 -9.34
N VAL A 90 -9.95 -12.11 -10.17
CA VAL A 90 -9.46 -11.91 -11.55
C VAL A 90 -10.65 -11.45 -12.39
N LEU A 91 -10.60 -10.22 -12.89
CA LEU A 91 -11.73 -9.62 -13.60
C LEU A 91 -12.09 -10.34 -14.90
N ALA A 92 -11.09 -10.91 -15.58
CA ALA A 92 -11.31 -11.58 -16.87
C ALA A 92 -12.24 -12.80 -16.76
N ASN A 93 -12.24 -13.51 -15.62
CA ASN A 93 -13.01 -14.74 -15.47
C ASN A 93 -13.81 -14.81 -14.16
N GLY A 94 -13.74 -13.79 -13.31
CA GLY A 94 -14.46 -13.77 -12.04
C GLY A 94 -13.90 -14.72 -10.97
N ALA A 95 -12.75 -15.34 -11.20
CA ALA A 95 -12.18 -16.26 -10.23
C ALA A 95 -11.66 -15.52 -9.00
N ALA A 96 -12.19 -15.86 -7.83
CA ALA A 96 -11.80 -15.26 -6.57
C ALA A 96 -10.91 -16.22 -5.79
N SER A 97 -9.93 -15.66 -5.08
CA SER A 97 -9.05 -16.45 -4.21
C SER A 97 -8.71 -15.67 -2.94
N PRO A 98 -8.39 -16.37 -1.84
CA PRO A 98 -7.93 -15.69 -0.63
C PRO A 98 -6.64 -14.93 -0.89
N GLU A 99 -6.53 -13.77 -0.24
CA GLU A 99 -5.33 -12.93 -0.31
C GLU A 99 -4.88 -12.61 1.10
N SER A 100 -3.63 -12.93 1.43
CA SER A 100 -3.04 -12.62 2.73
C SER A 100 -1.60 -12.20 2.54
N ASN A 101 -1.21 -11.15 3.23
CA ASN A 101 0.14 -10.60 3.15
C ASN A 101 0.59 -10.09 4.51
N ARG A 102 1.90 -9.96 4.66
CA ARG A 102 2.49 -9.19 5.74
C ARG A 102 3.33 -8.09 5.11
N GLU A 103 3.26 -6.90 5.67
CA GLU A 103 3.81 -5.70 5.04
C GLU A 103 4.71 -4.91 5.97
N VAL A 104 5.70 -4.25 5.38
CA VAL A 104 6.48 -3.18 6.01
C VAL A 104 6.29 -1.92 5.17
N PHE A 105 5.80 -0.86 5.81
CA PHE A 105 5.71 0.46 5.21
C PHE A 105 6.70 1.38 5.91
N ILE A 106 7.51 2.11 5.14
CA ILE A 106 8.36 3.17 5.66
C ILE A 106 7.83 4.49 5.13
N PHE A 107 7.71 5.47 6.01
CA PHE A 107 7.15 6.77 5.70
C PHE A 107 8.18 7.87 5.88
N GLY A 108 8.06 8.93 5.12
CA GLY A 108 8.83 10.15 5.28
C GLY A 108 7.90 11.34 5.14
N ARG A 109 8.42 12.53 5.44
CA ARG A 109 7.68 13.77 5.24
C ARG A 109 7.97 14.31 3.84
N GLU A 110 6.91 14.70 3.12
CA GLU A 110 6.99 15.37 1.84
C GLU A 110 5.98 16.51 1.86
N ASP A 111 6.46 17.73 1.72
CA ASP A 111 5.62 18.95 1.79
C ASP A 111 4.76 18.98 3.05
N GLY A 112 5.34 18.59 4.18
CA GLY A 112 4.68 18.61 5.47
C GLY A 112 3.75 17.45 5.76
N ALA A 113 3.55 16.55 4.81
CA ALA A 113 2.66 15.39 4.97
C ALA A 113 3.46 14.09 5.02
N TRP A 114 2.97 13.13 5.80
CA TRP A 114 3.54 11.78 5.80
C TRP A 114 3.15 11.07 4.50
N LYS A 115 4.16 10.47 3.86
CA LYS A 115 3.98 9.71 2.60
C LYS A 115 4.74 8.39 2.70
N ILE A 116 4.27 7.38 1.99
CA ILE A 116 4.97 6.10 1.89
C ILE A 116 6.20 6.31 1.02
N THR A 117 7.40 6.05 1.58
CA THR A 117 8.66 6.16 0.83
C THR A 117 9.16 4.80 0.38
N ARG A 118 8.91 3.77 1.18
CA ARG A 118 9.31 2.39 0.87
C ARG A 118 8.20 1.47 1.33
N TYR A 119 7.88 0.48 0.50
CA TYR A 119 6.85 -0.48 0.83
C TYR A 119 7.25 -1.83 0.24
N LEU A 120 7.26 -2.85 1.09
CA LEU A 120 7.46 -4.20 0.62
C LEU A 120 6.46 -5.13 1.32
N PHE A 121 6.07 -6.15 0.62
CA PHE A 121 5.25 -7.19 1.24
C PHE A 121 5.65 -8.57 0.74
N ASN A 122 5.32 -9.57 1.56
CA ASN A 122 5.45 -10.96 1.16
C ASN A 122 4.25 -11.73 1.70
N LYS A 123 4.08 -12.93 1.17
CA LYS A 123 2.98 -13.78 1.60
C LYS A 123 3.44 -14.64 2.78
N PRO A 124 2.62 -14.77 3.82
CA PRO A 124 2.90 -15.72 4.90
C PRO A 124 2.82 -17.14 4.35
N GLN A 125 3.56 -18.01 4.97
CA GLN A 125 3.52 -19.42 4.60
C GLN A 125 2.33 -20.12 5.25
#